data_bc4924a9b6ca80fd573adb087b04d3ad
#
_entry.id   bc4924a9b6ca80fd573adb087b04d3ad
#
_cell.length_a   1.000
_cell.length_b   1.000
_cell.length_c   1.000
_cell.angle_alpha   90.00
_cell.angle_beta   90.00
_cell.angle_gamma   90.00
#
_symmetry.space_group_name_H-M   'P 1'
#
loop_
_entity.id
_entity.type
_entity.pdbx_description
1 polymer ?
#
loop_
_entity_poly.entity_id
_entity_poly.type
_entity_poly.pdbx_seq_one_letter_code
_entity_poly.pdbx_strand_id
1 'polypeptide(L)'
;LLETISVFHDSFNHNSAAVRDGLSAPSALDPLWADPSRCNATESPVACELRLYKPTIIFVNLGTNWRAGASADAYEGYLRKIVDLIIENGSVPILTNKADNVEGDHSLNLATAKVAYDYDIPLMNFWLASDSLPNHGLDPARNNIYLTPEGWDVRNFVALRTLDSVWRSLQAGYP
;
A
#
# COMPACT_ATOMS: atom_id res chain seq x y z
N LEU A 1 14.64 12.20 9.50
CA LEU A 1 14.61 11.33 8.30
C LEU A 1 15.93 10.60 8.02
N LEU A 2 17.10 11.19 8.28
CA LEU A 2 18.40 10.54 8.00
C LEU A 2 18.58 9.24 8.80
N GLU A 3 18.16 9.22 10.05
CA GLU A 3 18.20 8.04 10.89
C GLU A 3 17.28 6.94 10.35
N THR A 4 16.06 7.31 9.95
CA THR A 4 15.09 6.40 9.33
C THR A 4 15.64 5.78 8.04
N ILE A 5 16.27 6.61 7.19
CA ILE A 5 16.94 6.12 5.97
C ILE A 5 18.04 5.11 6.34
N SER A 6 18.85 5.41 7.36
CA SER A 6 19.92 4.50 7.80
C SER A 6 19.40 3.18 8.34
N VAL A 7 18.30 3.20 9.11
CA VAL A 7 17.70 1.99 9.69
C VAL A 7 17.05 1.10 8.64
N PHE A 8 16.37 1.70 7.67
CA PHE A 8 15.58 0.98 6.68
C PHE A 8 16.24 0.85 5.30
N HIS A 9 17.51 1.25 5.14
CA HIS A 9 18.15 1.33 3.83
C HIS A 9 18.16 0.00 3.07
N ASP A 10 18.28 -1.13 3.76
CA ASP A 10 18.26 -2.47 3.16
C ASP A 10 16.85 -3.03 2.93
N SER A 11 15.82 -2.42 3.55
CA SER A 11 14.44 -2.92 3.47
C SER A 11 13.85 -2.82 2.07
N PHE A 12 14.42 -1.97 1.20
CA PHE A 12 13.96 -1.77 -0.17
C PHE A 12 14.83 -2.48 -1.22
N ASN A 13 15.84 -3.24 -0.80
CA ASN A 13 16.79 -3.93 -1.68
C ASN A 13 16.34 -5.35 -2.07
N HIS A 14 15.04 -5.63 -2.04
CA HIS A 14 14.51 -6.91 -2.47
C HIS A 14 13.26 -6.73 -3.34
N ASN A 15 13.00 -7.73 -4.18
CA ASN A 15 11.76 -7.80 -4.94
C ASN A 15 10.67 -8.40 -4.05
N SER A 16 9.66 -7.62 -3.73
CA SER A 16 8.50 -8.09 -2.96
C SER A 16 7.80 -9.24 -3.67
N ALA A 17 7.34 -10.23 -2.90
CA ALA A 17 6.47 -11.31 -3.39
C ALA A 17 5.02 -10.84 -3.60
N ALA A 18 4.66 -9.71 -3.02
CA ALA A 18 3.32 -9.10 -3.08
C ALA A 18 3.25 -7.87 -3.99
N VAL A 19 4.23 -7.68 -4.88
CA VAL A 19 4.23 -6.61 -5.91
C VAL A 19 4.33 -7.23 -7.28
N ARG A 20 3.32 -6.98 -8.12
CA ARG A 20 3.25 -7.48 -9.50
C ARG A 20 2.37 -6.56 -10.35
N ASP A 21 2.68 -6.44 -11.63
CA ASP A 21 1.84 -5.71 -12.58
C ASP A 21 0.42 -6.28 -12.59
N GLY A 22 -0.58 -5.39 -12.48
CA GLY A 22 -1.98 -5.76 -12.45
C GLY A 22 -2.48 -6.34 -11.12
N LEU A 23 -1.63 -6.45 -10.09
CA LEU A 23 -2.08 -6.94 -8.78
C LEU A 23 -3.15 -6.02 -8.18
N SER A 24 -4.26 -6.61 -7.77
CA SER A 24 -5.39 -5.94 -7.11
C SER A 24 -5.60 -6.52 -5.71
N ALA A 25 -6.49 -5.92 -4.92
CA ALA A 25 -6.77 -6.41 -3.57
C ALA A 25 -7.21 -7.89 -3.52
N PRO A 26 -8.12 -8.40 -4.38
CA PRO A 26 -8.42 -9.84 -4.41
C PRO A 26 -7.23 -10.69 -4.87
N SER A 27 -6.48 -10.28 -5.89
CA SER A 27 -5.33 -11.05 -6.38
C SER A 27 -4.20 -11.13 -5.37
N ALA A 28 -4.05 -10.13 -4.49
CA ALA A 28 -3.07 -10.17 -3.41
C ALA A 28 -3.36 -11.26 -2.36
N LEU A 29 -4.61 -11.76 -2.32
CA LEU A 29 -5.06 -12.86 -1.46
C LEU A 29 -5.24 -14.20 -2.19
N ASP A 30 -5.04 -14.25 -3.51
CA ASP A 30 -5.25 -15.44 -4.32
C ASP A 30 -3.92 -16.16 -4.61
N PRO A 31 -3.74 -17.42 -4.17
CA PRO A 31 -2.53 -18.20 -4.43
C PRO A 31 -2.15 -18.32 -5.92
N LEU A 32 -3.10 -18.21 -6.84
CA LEU A 32 -2.82 -18.26 -8.28
C LEU A 32 -1.97 -17.06 -8.77
N TRP A 33 -1.92 -15.99 -7.98
CA TRP A 33 -1.11 -14.80 -8.27
C TRP A 33 0.26 -14.84 -7.58
N ALA A 34 0.52 -15.80 -6.72
CA ALA A 34 1.82 -15.97 -6.08
C ALA A 34 2.87 -16.50 -7.07
N ASP A 35 4.13 -16.13 -6.84
CA ASP A 35 5.26 -16.64 -7.61
C ASP A 35 5.61 -18.07 -7.15
N PRO A 36 5.39 -19.11 -7.98
CA PRO A 36 5.61 -20.49 -7.56
C PRO A 36 7.08 -20.83 -7.32
N SER A 37 8.01 -19.99 -7.75
CA SER A 37 9.45 -20.17 -7.50
C SER A 37 9.86 -19.74 -6.08
N ARG A 38 9.01 -18.97 -5.38
CA ARG A 38 9.31 -18.35 -4.08
C ARG A 38 8.28 -18.70 -3.01
N CYS A 39 7.04 -18.92 -3.42
CA CYS A 39 5.88 -19.09 -2.55
C CYS A 39 5.45 -20.55 -2.51
N ASN A 40 4.92 -20.98 -1.37
CA ASN A 40 4.31 -22.31 -1.27
C ASN A 40 2.99 -22.36 -2.08
N ALA A 41 2.58 -23.55 -2.51
CA ALA A 41 1.45 -23.73 -3.44
C ALA A 41 0.10 -23.15 -2.95
N THR A 42 -0.08 -22.98 -1.65
CA THR A 42 -1.32 -22.46 -1.05
C THR A 42 -1.17 -21.02 -0.52
N GLU A 43 0.01 -20.42 -0.66
CA GLU A 43 0.24 -19.07 -0.19
C GLU A 43 -0.26 -18.04 -1.17
N SER A 44 -0.99 -17.05 -0.68
CA SER A 44 -1.24 -15.82 -1.44
C SER A 44 0.02 -14.96 -1.51
N PRO A 45 0.10 -14.00 -2.45
CA PRO A 45 1.22 -13.05 -2.50
C PRO A 45 1.52 -12.37 -1.15
N VAL A 46 0.50 -11.94 -0.42
CA VAL A 46 0.68 -11.31 0.91
C VAL A 46 1.21 -12.31 1.94
N ALA A 47 0.65 -13.53 1.99
CA ALA A 47 1.13 -14.55 2.92
C ALA A 47 2.58 -14.95 2.64
N CYS A 48 2.94 -15.05 1.37
CA CYS A 48 4.30 -15.34 0.93
C CYS A 48 5.28 -14.23 1.36
N GLU A 49 4.92 -12.97 1.16
CA GLU A 49 5.72 -11.80 1.59
C GLU A 49 5.98 -11.83 3.10
N LEU A 50 4.91 -12.03 3.88
CA LEU A 50 4.99 -12.11 5.34
C LEU A 50 5.92 -13.24 5.82
N ARG A 51 5.84 -14.41 5.20
CA ARG A 51 6.71 -15.55 5.55
C ARG A 51 8.17 -15.31 5.16
N LEU A 52 8.41 -14.78 3.95
CA LEU A 52 9.77 -14.62 3.42
C LEU A 52 10.56 -13.54 4.16
N TYR A 53 9.93 -12.41 4.43
CA TYR A 53 10.65 -11.22 4.88
C TYR A 53 10.34 -10.83 6.32
N LYS A 54 9.26 -11.35 6.92
CA LYS A 54 8.82 -11.03 8.30
C LYS A 54 8.91 -9.53 8.58
N PRO A 55 8.31 -8.69 7.73
CA PRO A 55 8.43 -7.24 7.85
C PRO A 55 7.77 -6.76 9.13
N THR A 56 8.35 -5.75 9.79
CA THR A 56 7.72 -5.08 10.93
C THR A 56 6.65 -4.09 10.47
N ILE A 57 6.87 -3.43 9.32
CA ILE A 57 5.98 -2.42 8.76
C ILE A 57 5.75 -2.73 7.28
N ILE A 58 4.51 -2.63 6.82
CA ILE A 58 4.12 -2.91 5.43
C ILE A 58 3.30 -1.76 4.85
N PHE A 59 3.72 -1.20 3.71
CA PHE A 59 2.88 -0.32 2.92
C PHE A 59 1.93 -1.12 2.03
N VAL A 60 0.64 -0.84 2.09
CA VAL A 60 -0.41 -1.46 1.29
C VAL A 60 -0.99 -0.45 0.32
N ASN A 61 -0.78 -0.66 -0.99
CA ASN A 61 -1.26 0.21 -2.06
C ASN A 61 -1.85 -0.63 -3.22
N LEU A 62 -3.14 -0.92 -3.17
CA LEU A 62 -3.80 -1.89 -4.06
C LEU A 62 -5.03 -1.31 -4.81
N GLY A 63 -5.29 -0.01 -4.71
CA GLY A 63 -6.49 0.63 -5.27
C GLY A 63 -6.46 0.83 -6.79
N THR A 64 -5.30 1.14 -7.37
CA THR A 64 -5.18 1.54 -8.80
C THR A 64 -5.64 0.45 -9.78
N ASN A 65 -5.43 -0.83 -9.46
CA ASN A 65 -5.84 -1.95 -10.32
C ASN A 65 -7.27 -2.46 -10.01
N TRP A 66 -8.04 -1.75 -9.21
CA TRP A 66 -9.46 -2.06 -9.01
C TRP A 66 -10.25 -1.62 -10.25
N ARG A 67 -11.11 -2.50 -10.77
CA ARG A 67 -11.82 -2.23 -12.03
C ARG A 67 -12.83 -1.11 -11.85
N ALA A 68 -12.88 -0.19 -12.80
CA ALA A 68 -13.92 0.82 -12.88
C ALA A 68 -15.32 0.15 -12.88
N GLY A 69 -16.23 0.67 -12.06
CA GLY A 69 -17.58 0.13 -11.89
C GLY A 69 -17.71 -1.08 -10.95
N ALA A 70 -16.59 -1.59 -10.42
CA ALA A 70 -16.66 -2.60 -9.36
C ALA A 70 -16.93 -1.94 -7.99
N SER A 71 -17.64 -2.68 -7.11
CA SER A 71 -18.10 -2.17 -5.81
C SER A 71 -16.95 -1.74 -4.89
N ALA A 72 -17.02 -0.52 -4.34
CA ALA A 72 -16.11 -0.05 -3.31
C ALA A 72 -16.25 -0.86 -2.01
N ASP A 73 -17.45 -1.36 -1.68
CA ASP A 73 -17.65 -2.23 -0.52
C ASP A 73 -16.92 -3.57 -0.68
N ALA A 74 -16.90 -4.12 -1.90
CA ALA A 74 -16.11 -5.32 -2.17
C ALA A 74 -14.61 -5.06 -2.04
N TYR A 75 -14.12 -3.92 -2.52
CA TYR A 75 -12.74 -3.49 -2.31
C TYR A 75 -12.40 -3.35 -0.82
N GLU A 76 -13.25 -2.67 -0.05
CA GLU A 76 -13.10 -2.53 1.40
C GLU A 76 -13.01 -3.91 2.08
N GLY A 77 -13.88 -4.85 1.69
CA GLY A 77 -13.88 -6.21 2.23
C GLY A 77 -12.59 -6.98 1.97
N TYR A 78 -11.97 -6.83 0.80
CA TYR A 78 -10.66 -7.42 0.52
C TYR A 78 -9.53 -6.71 1.28
N LEU A 79 -9.59 -5.38 1.37
CA LEU A 79 -8.57 -4.61 2.09
C LEU A 79 -8.55 -4.97 3.58
N ARG A 80 -9.72 -5.17 4.21
CA ARG A 80 -9.84 -5.64 5.60
C ARG A 80 -9.18 -7.00 5.80
N LYS A 81 -9.42 -7.96 4.92
CA LYS A 81 -8.77 -9.28 4.97
C LYS A 81 -7.24 -9.20 4.87
N ILE A 82 -6.73 -8.27 4.06
CA ILE A 82 -5.29 -8.02 3.95
C ILE A 82 -4.74 -7.45 5.25
N VAL A 83 -5.44 -6.45 5.82
CA VAL A 83 -5.08 -5.83 7.10
C VAL A 83 -5.08 -6.87 8.23
N ASP A 84 -6.13 -7.69 8.33
CA ASP A 84 -6.22 -8.78 9.32
C ASP A 84 -5.01 -9.71 9.21
N LEU A 85 -4.69 -10.19 8.00
CA LEU A 85 -3.57 -11.09 7.77
C LEU A 85 -2.22 -10.46 8.17
N ILE A 86 -2.02 -9.17 7.90
CA ILE A 86 -0.80 -8.44 8.26
C ILE A 86 -0.69 -8.30 9.79
N ILE A 87 -1.76 -7.91 10.46
CA ILE A 87 -1.80 -7.72 11.92
C ILE A 87 -1.62 -9.07 12.64
N GLU A 88 -2.30 -10.12 12.20
CA GLU A 88 -2.16 -11.48 12.75
C GLU A 88 -0.73 -12.02 12.67
N ASN A 89 0.04 -11.56 11.68
CA ASN A 89 1.47 -11.89 11.55
C ASN A 89 2.40 -10.95 12.34
N GLY A 90 1.86 -10.03 13.14
CA GLY A 90 2.64 -9.13 14.00
C GLY A 90 3.27 -7.95 13.27
N SER A 91 2.78 -7.61 12.08
CA SER A 91 3.26 -6.48 11.28
C SER A 91 2.31 -5.29 11.39
N VAL A 92 2.84 -4.06 11.24
CA VAL A 92 2.04 -2.83 11.20
C VAL A 92 1.72 -2.46 9.74
N PRO A 93 0.45 -2.52 9.31
CA PRO A 93 0.07 -2.05 7.99
C PRO A 93 0.01 -0.52 7.94
N ILE A 94 0.52 0.07 6.87
CA ILE A 94 0.30 1.46 6.48
C ILE A 94 -0.53 1.44 5.21
N LEU A 95 -1.79 1.85 5.28
CA LEU A 95 -2.62 1.94 4.10
C LEU A 95 -2.27 3.18 3.30
N THR A 96 -2.30 3.07 1.97
CA THR A 96 -2.03 4.17 1.06
C THR A 96 -3.20 4.34 0.11
N ASN A 97 -3.80 5.52 0.07
CA ASN A 97 -4.75 5.88 -0.97
C ASN A 97 -4.02 6.25 -2.28
N LYS A 98 -4.75 6.29 -3.39
CA LYS A 98 -4.20 6.48 -4.73
C LYS A 98 -4.35 7.92 -5.22
N ALA A 99 -3.51 8.33 -6.16
CA ALA A 99 -3.57 9.65 -6.80
C ALA A 99 -4.64 9.72 -7.90
N ASP A 100 -5.00 8.59 -8.50
CA ASP A 100 -6.04 8.56 -9.53
C ASP A 100 -7.47 8.52 -8.93
N ASN A 101 -8.44 8.92 -9.74
CA ASN A 101 -9.87 8.83 -9.43
C ASN A 101 -10.61 8.25 -10.66
N VAL A 102 -10.16 7.08 -11.11
CA VAL A 102 -10.73 6.40 -12.29
C VAL A 102 -12.19 6.02 -12.05
N GLU A 103 -12.57 5.72 -10.81
CA GLU A 103 -13.96 5.48 -10.40
C GLU A 103 -14.86 6.72 -10.46
N GLY A 104 -14.30 7.93 -10.40
CA GLY A 104 -14.98 9.22 -10.56
C GLY A 104 -15.62 9.79 -9.29
N ASP A 105 -15.72 9.02 -8.21
CA ASP A 105 -16.41 9.39 -6.96
C ASP A 105 -15.53 9.28 -5.69
N HIS A 106 -14.24 9.03 -5.85
CA HIS A 106 -13.26 8.81 -4.77
C HIS A 106 -13.60 7.66 -3.81
N SER A 107 -14.55 6.79 -4.16
CA SER A 107 -15.06 5.75 -3.26
C SER A 107 -13.96 4.80 -2.77
N LEU A 108 -12.94 4.50 -3.59
CA LEU A 108 -11.82 3.64 -3.19
C LEU A 108 -10.90 4.34 -2.18
N ASN A 109 -10.63 5.63 -2.37
CA ASN A 109 -9.84 6.41 -1.40
C ASN A 109 -10.59 6.56 -0.06
N LEU A 110 -11.91 6.75 -0.11
CA LEU A 110 -12.76 6.78 1.09
C LEU A 110 -12.79 5.43 1.80
N ALA A 111 -12.94 4.33 1.06
CA ALA A 111 -12.90 2.98 1.62
C ALA A 111 -11.53 2.69 2.29
N THR A 112 -10.42 3.10 1.65
CA THR A 112 -9.08 2.95 2.23
C THR A 112 -8.95 3.74 3.54
N ALA A 113 -9.42 5.00 3.55
CA ALA A 113 -9.38 5.84 4.75
C ALA A 113 -10.27 5.28 5.87
N LYS A 114 -11.45 4.77 5.52
CA LYS A 114 -12.38 4.12 6.46
C LYS A 114 -11.74 2.90 7.12
N VAL A 115 -11.10 2.02 6.34
CA VAL A 115 -10.41 0.86 6.91
C VAL A 115 -9.28 1.30 7.84
N ALA A 116 -8.47 2.28 7.44
CA ALA A 116 -7.42 2.80 8.31
C ALA A 116 -7.97 3.34 9.65
N TYR A 117 -9.08 4.07 9.59
CA TYR A 117 -9.76 4.60 10.78
C TYR A 117 -10.34 3.48 11.67
N ASP A 118 -11.05 2.52 11.07
CA ASP A 118 -11.72 1.44 11.81
C ASP A 118 -10.73 0.51 12.54
N TYR A 119 -9.52 0.33 11.99
CA TYR A 119 -8.44 -0.49 12.58
C TYR A 119 -7.45 0.30 13.43
N ASP A 120 -7.61 1.62 13.52
CA ASP A 120 -6.65 2.52 14.19
C ASP A 120 -5.20 2.34 13.68
N ILE A 121 -5.04 2.25 12.36
CA ILE A 121 -3.77 2.05 11.68
C ILE A 121 -3.38 3.27 10.83
N PRO A 122 -2.07 3.46 10.56
CA PRO A 122 -1.60 4.60 9.79
C PRO A 122 -2.15 4.65 8.36
N LEU A 123 -2.52 5.86 7.92
CA LEU A 123 -2.88 6.17 6.54
C LEU A 123 -1.84 7.12 5.93
N MET A 124 -1.18 6.70 4.86
CA MET A 124 -0.46 7.60 3.97
C MET A 124 -1.44 8.23 2.97
N ASN A 125 -1.86 9.46 3.24
CA ASN A 125 -2.80 10.17 2.37
C ASN A 125 -2.08 10.77 1.15
N PHE A 126 -1.80 9.91 0.17
CA PHE A 126 -1.09 10.31 -1.05
C PHE A 126 -1.96 11.20 -1.95
N TRP A 127 -3.28 11.02 -1.97
CA TRP A 127 -4.19 11.91 -2.68
C TRP A 127 -3.97 13.37 -2.26
N LEU A 128 -4.03 13.65 -0.96
CA LEU A 128 -3.81 14.99 -0.43
C LEU A 128 -2.38 15.49 -0.69
N ALA A 129 -1.38 14.63 -0.55
CA ALA A 129 0.01 15.00 -0.74
C ALA A 129 0.33 15.39 -2.20
N SER A 130 -0.38 14.82 -3.17
CA SER A 130 -0.24 15.11 -4.59
C SER A 130 -1.12 16.25 -5.10
N ASP A 131 -1.98 16.82 -4.25
CA ASP A 131 -2.96 17.86 -4.64
C ASP A 131 -2.32 19.12 -5.25
N SER A 132 -1.13 19.48 -4.80
CA SER A 132 -0.37 20.62 -5.33
C SER A 132 0.28 20.36 -6.70
N LEU A 133 0.32 19.12 -7.16
CA LEU A 133 0.89 18.76 -8.45
C LEU A 133 -0.16 18.87 -9.58
N PRO A 134 0.25 19.26 -10.79
CA PRO A 134 -0.63 19.14 -11.96
C PRO A 134 -1.17 17.71 -12.07
N ASN A 135 -2.50 17.59 -12.22
CA ASN A 135 -3.19 16.30 -12.36
C ASN A 135 -2.81 15.29 -11.27
N HIS A 136 -2.64 15.74 -10.01
CA HIS A 136 -2.19 14.91 -8.88
C HIS A 136 -0.89 14.13 -9.14
N GLY A 137 -0.01 14.66 -10.00
CA GLY A 137 1.23 13.99 -10.38
C GLY A 137 1.05 12.78 -11.29
N LEU A 138 -0.12 12.64 -11.93
CA LEU A 138 -0.42 11.57 -12.88
C LEU A 138 -0.03 11.98 -14.30
N ASP A 139 0.49 11.03 -15.08
CA ASP A 139 0.90 11.20 -16.46
C ASP A 139 -0.29 11.04 -17.42
N PRO A 140 -0.76 12.13 -18.07
CA PRO A 140 -1.87 12.05 -19.00
C PRO A 140 -1.54 11.23 -20.26
N ALA A 141 -0.27 11.13 -20.65
CA ALA A 141 0.14 10.29 -21.77
C ALA A 141 0.05 8.78 -21.46
N ARG A 142 -0.10 8.42 -20.18
CA ARG A 142 -0.22 7.05 -19.70
C ARG A 142 -1.55 6.79 -18.98
N ASN A 143 -2.64 7.34 -19.55
CA ASN A 143 -4.03 7.15 -19.09
C ASN A 143 -4.32 7.60 -17.64
N ASN A 144 -3.55 8.52 -17.09
CA ASN A 144 -3.73 9.02 -15.72
C ASN A 144 -3.73 7.94 -14.62
N ILE A 145 -2.95 6.87 -14.81
CA ILE A 145 -2.80 5.80 -13.80
C ILE A 145 -1.34 5.59 -13.37
N TYR A 146 -0.41 6.17 -14.11
CA TYR A 146 1.02 6.17 -13.77
C TYR A 146 1.45 7.55 -13.29
N LEU A 147 2.41 7.60 -12.38
CA LEU A 147 2.95 8.85 -11.88
C LEU A 147 3.99 9.43 -12.85
N THR A 148 4.02 10.77 -12.91
CA THR A 148 5.15 11.51 -13.48
C THR A 148 6.38 11.39 -12.57
N PRO A 149 7.59 11.80 -13.00
CA PRO A 149 8.77 11.86 -12.12
C PRO A 149 8.48 12.68 -10.83
N GLU A 150 7.83 13.82 -10.94
CA GLU A 150 7.47 14.67 -9.79
C GLU A 150 6.45 13.96 -8.87
N GLY A 151 5.49 13.23 -9.45
CA GLY A 151 4.55 12.40 -8.69
C GLY A 151 5.26 11.31 -7.89
N TRP A 152 6.29 10.69 -8.48
CA TRP A 152 7.13 9.72 -7.80
C TRP A 152 7.95 10.33 -6.66
N ASP A 153 8.54 11.51 -6.88
CA ASP A 153 9.31 12.21 -5.84
C ASP A 153 8.45 12.54 -4.63
N VAL A 154 7.25 13.10 -4.86
CA VAL A 154 6.30 13.39 -3.78
C VAL A 154 5.88 12.10 -3.07
N ARG A 155 5.54 11.04 -3.81
CA ARG A 155 5.15 9.75 -3.24
C ARG A 155 6.24 9.17 -2.34
N ASN A 156 7.47 9.15 -2.82
CA ASN A 156 8.61 8.60 -2.09
C ASN A 156 8.91 9.43 -0.83
N PHE A 157 8.85 10.76 -0.93
CA PHE A 157 9.07 11.65 0.21
C PHE A 157 7.99 11.48 1.29
N VAL A 158 6.72 11.40 0.89
CA VAL A 158 5.61 11.20 1.83
C VAL A 158 5.67 9.81 2.46
N ALA A 159 6.02 8.78 1.69
CA ALA A 159 6.24 7.44 2.23
C ALA A 159 7.35 7.42 3.29
N LEU A 160 8.48 8.07 3.02
CA LEU A 160 9.58 8.17 3.99
C LEU A 160 9.14 8.94 5.26
N ARG A 161 8.38 10.03 5.13
CA ARG A 161 7.86 10.78 6.28
C ARG A 161 6.87 9.95 7.10
N THR A 162 5.99 9.21 6.44
CA THR A 162 5.04 8.33 7.10
C THR A 162 5.78 7.21 7.84
N LEU A 163 6.76 6.60 7.20
CA LEU A 163 7.61 5.59 7.82
C LEU A 163 8.34 6.12 9.07
N ASP A 164 8.93 7.31 8.97
CA ASP A 164 9.62 7.97 10.10
C ASP A 164 8.66 8.19 11.27
N SER A 165 7.45 8.69 11.01
CA SER A 165 6.45 8.93 12.04
C SER A 165 6.01 7.64 12.73
N VAL A 166 5.68 6.61 11.96
CA VAL A 166 5.24 5.30 12.49
C VAL A 166 6.36 4.64 13.29
N TRP A 167 7.56 4.59 12.73
CA TRP A 167 8.71 3.99 13.40
C TRP A 167 9.03 4.66 14.74
N ARG A 168 9.03 6.00 14.78
CA ARG A 168 9.27 6.73 16.04
C ARG A 168 8.17 6.50 17.06
N SER A 169 6.93 6.40 16.62
CA SER A 169 5.79 6.09 17.51
C SER A 169 5.94 4.69 18.12
N LEU A 170 6.36 3.70 17.32
CA LEU A 170 6.61 2.35 17.82
C LEU A 170 7.77 2.28 18.81
N GLN A 171 8.84 3.09 18.60
CA GLN A 171 9.97 3.17 19.53
C GLN A 171 9.63 3.89 20.84
N ALA A 172 8.77 4.90 20.78
CA ALA A 172 8.37 5.65 21.97
C ALA A 172 7.52 4.81 22.95
N GLY A 173 7.12 3.60 22.57
CA GLY A 173 6.21 2.77 23.33
C GLY A 173 4.86 3.45 23.39
N TYR A 174 3.94 3.09 22.55
CA TYR A 174 2.56 3.57 22.67
C TYR A 174 2.05 3.18 24.05
N PRO A 175 1.49 4.15 24.83
CA PRO A 175 0.95 3.87 26.16
C PRO A 175 -0.25 2.92 26.07
#